data_aa87f9a344379fef38954e689aba8e94
#
_entry.id   aa87f9a344379fef38954e689aba8e94
#
_cell.length_a   1.000
_cell.length_b   1.000
_cell.length_c   1.000
_cell.angle_alpha   90.00
_cell.angle_beta   90.00
_cell.angle_gamma   90.00
#
_symmetry.space_group_name_H-M   'P 1'
#
loop_
_entity.id
_entity.type
_entity.pdbx_description
1 polymer ?
#
loop_
_entity_poly.entity_id
_entity_poly.type
_entity_poly.pdbx_seq_one_letter_code
_entity_poly.pdbx_strand_id
1 'polypeptide(L)'
;MSKLTYRDAVGKALEDSMREEPRLILIGQNVAAHALKSLADRYGVERVRDTSISESAMVGMAVGAAMKGLKVVVMIAYADIASVCHMAIVQSAAKLHYLSNGRLNCPVIIRLPIARFRGHGPEGNEVGVSWFYNVPDLNIAMPGSAGEAYWNFREALERPTPTLFFEDRSLHGRSGEVSDQNHGGGAQITRSGDKLTIIAAGRAAALAEDVADEIEKEGNRLAVEVVSLGFIKPLDKETIFRSASKTGRVLIVQDEPTWSGYAPFVRCLLDELPPGTLRCAPRILAGADHFLPFWDERPFLPSIQSIGTAVREFLK
;
A
#
# COMPACT_ATOMS: atom_id res chain seq x y z
N MET A 1 -14.15 -17.40 -6.15
CA MET A 1 -12.76 -17.12 -5.73
C MET A 1 -11.80 -17.50 -6.85
N SER A 2 -10.93 -16.59 -7.29
CA SER A 2 -9.90 -16.85 -8.31
C SER A 2 -8.51 -16.71 -7.67
N LYS A 3 -7.60 -17.62 -8.01
CA LYS A 3 -6.20 -17.51 -7.62
C LYS A 3 -5.46 -16.71 -8.69
N LEU A 4 -4.94 -15.54 -8.32
CA LEU A 4 -4.22 -14.63 -9.22
C LEU A 4 -2.84 -14.33 -8.66
N THR A 5 -1.90 -13.99 -9.54
CA THR A 5 -0.69 -13.30 -9.08
C THR A 5 -1.06 -11.88 -8.61
N TYR A 6 -0.24 -11.29 -7.75
CA TYR A 6 -0.43 -9.90 -7.32
C TYR A 6 -0.55 -8.94 -8.52
N ARG A 7 0.34 -9.10 -9.51
CA ARG A 7 0.30 -8.32 -10.75
C ARG A 7 -1.01 -8.47 -11.51
N ASP A 8 -1.47 -9.72 -11.67
CA ASP A 8 -2.70 -10.01 -12.41
C ASP A 8 -3.93 -9.51 -11.65
N ALA A 9 -3.88 -9.51 -10.31
CA ALA A 9 -4.94 -8.96 -9.46
C ALA A 9 -5.10 -7.45 -9.63
N VAL A 10 -3.98 -6.68 -9.68
CA VAL A 10 -4.02 -5.24 -10.01
C VAL A 10 -4.56 -5.02 -11.42
N GLY A 11 -4.07 -5.80 -12.40
CA GLY A 11 -4.55 -5.72 -13.78
C GLY A 11 -6.04 -6.00 -13.91
N LYS A 12 -6.52 -7.03 -13.20
CA LYS A 12 -7.95 -7.39 -13.16
C LYS A 12 -8.79 -6.32 -12.48
N ALA A 13 -8.33 -5.76 -11.36
CA ALA A 13 -9.02 -4.67 -10.67
C ALA A 13 -9.22 -3.48 -11.61
N LEU A 14 -8.19 -3.14 -12.37
CA LEU A 14 -8.22 -2.06 -13.35
C LEU A 14 -9.19 -2.37 -14.51
N GLU A 15 -9.13 -3.58 -15.08
CA GLU A 15 -10.02 -4.01 -16.17
C GLU A 15 -11.49 -4.02 -15.72
N ASP A 16 -11.79 -4.62 -14.56
CA ASP A 16 -13.14 -4.68 -14.02
C ASP A 16 -13.68 -3.27 -13.73
N SER A 17 -12.83 -2.39 -13.15
CA SER A 17 -13.21 -1.00 -12.90
C SER A 17 -13.48 -0.22 -14.18
N MET A 18 -12.70 -0.41 -15.23
CA MET A 18 -12.95 0.24 -16.53
C MET A 18 -14.21 -0.27 -17.22
N ARG A 19 -14.57 -1.53 -17.02
CA ARG A 19 -15.81 -2.11 -17.54
C ARG A 19 -17.03 -1.53 -16.84
N GLU A 20 -16.96 -1.36 -15.51
CA GLU A 20 -18.08 -0.97 -14.68
C GLU A 20 -18.26 0.56 -14.58
N GLU A 21 -17.16 1.32 -14.72
CA GLU A 21 -17.20 2.80 -14.67
C GLU A 21 -16.76 3.41 -16.02
N PRO A 22 -17.73 3.79 -16.85
CA PRO A 22 -17.44 4.42 -18.17
C PRO A 22 -16.65 5.72 -18.07
N ARG A 23 -16.71 6.42 -16.93
CA ARG A 23 -16.00 7.69 -16.69
C ARG A 23 -14.58 7.48 -16.15
N LEU A 24 -14.11 6.25 -16.03
CA LEU A 24 -12.73 5.96 -15.62
C LEU A 24 -11.79 6.10 -16.82
N ILE A 25 -10.75 6.90 -16.65
CA ILE A 25 -9.66 7.06 -17.62
C ILE A 25 -8.31 6.73 -16.97
N LEU A 26 -7.38 6.24 -17.79
CA LEU A 26 -6.01 5.94 -17.42
C LEU A 26 -5.09 6.90 -18.16
N ILE A 27 -4.14 7.50 -17.45
CA ILE A 27 -3.13 8.37 -18.03
C ILE A 27 -1.74 8.00 -17.52
N GLY A 28 -0.74 8.09 -18.37
CA GLY A 28 0.64 7.81 -17.98
C GLY A 28 1.58 7.77 -19.16
N GLN A 29 2.87 7.63 -18.88
CA GLN A 29 3.89 7.49 -19.92
C GLN A 29 3.89 6.08 -20.49
N ASN A 30 3.79 5.94 -21.83
CA ASN A 30 3.82 4.66 -22.55
C ASN A 30 2.81 3.62 -22.05
N VAL A 31 1.72 4.03 -21.43
CA VAL A 31 0.73 3.10 -20.88
C VAL A 31 -0.06 2.40 -21.97
N ALA A 32 -0.48 3.13 -23.01
CA ALA A 32 -1.22 2.57 -24.15
C ALA A 32 -0.34 1.70 -25.04
N ALA A 33 0.94 2.07 -25.23
CA ALA A 33 1.85 1.33 -26.10
C ALA A 33 2.40 0.03 -25.48
N HIS A 34 2.55 -0.02 -24.14
CA HIS A 34 3.25 -1.12 -23.48
C HIS A 34 2.49 -1.73 -22.29
N ALA A 35 2.39 -0.98 -21.19
CA ALA A 35 1.93 -1.56 -19.93
C ALA A 35 0.47 -2.01 -19.93
N LEU A 36 -0.39 -1.29 -20.66
CA LEU A 36 -1.84 -1.49 -20.68
C LEU A 36 -2.37 -1.57 -22.12
N LYS A 37 -1.56 -2.09 -23.04
CA LYS A 37 -1.92 -2.19 -24.47
C LYS A 37 -3.26 -2.89 -24.68
N SER A 38 -3.53 -3.97 -23.97
CA SER A 38 -4.80 -4.71 -24.07
C SER A 38 -6.01 -3.85 -23.67
N LEU A 39 -5.85 -2.96 -22.69
CA LEU A 39 -6.89 -2.02 -22.30
C LEU A 39 -7.02 -0.89 -23.32
N ALA A 40 -5.90 -0.40 -23.87
CA ALA A 40 -5.93 0.59 -24.94
C ALA A 40 -6.60 0.07 -26.21
N ASP A 41 -6.31 -1.18 -26.59
CA ASP A 41 -6.95 -1.83 -27.73
C ASP A 41 -8.47 -2.01 -27.51
N ARG A 42 -8.91 -2.26 -26.27
CA ARG A 42 -10.33 -2.45 -25.92
C ARG A 42 -11.11 -1.15 -25.75
N TYR A 43 -10.52 -0.17 -25.05
CA TYR A 43 -11.23 1.05 -24.62
C TYR A 43 -10.83 2.31 -25.40
N GLY A 44 -9.83 2.21 -26.26
CA GLY A 44 -9.36 3.30 -27.11
C GLY A 44 -8.52 4.35 -26.37
N VAL A 45 -7.89 5.22 -27.16
CA VAL A 45 -7.02 6.30 -26.68
C VAL A 45 -7.78 7.38 -25.90
N GLU A 46 -9.11 7.42 -26.04
CA GLU A 46 -9.94 8.34 -25.26
C GLU A 46 -9.97 7.99 -23.78
N ARG A 47 -9.81 6.69 -23.44
CA ARG A 47 -9.83 6.21 -22.07
C ARG A 47 -8.48 5.71 -21.56
N VAL A 48 -7.55 5.35 -22.45
CA VAL A 48 -6.17 4.95 -22.10
C VAL A 48 -5.21 5.83 -22.87
N ARG A 49 -4.64 6.83 -22.19
CA ARG A 49 -3.91 7.94 -22.82
C ARG A 49 -2.44 7.92 -22.45
N ASP A 50 -1.60 7.93 -23.47
CA ASP A 50 -0.19 8.25 -23.28
C ASP A 50 0.00 9.75 -23.05
N THR A 51 0.97 10.07 -22.20
CA THR A 51 1.40 11.43 -21.89
C THR A 51 2.89 11.59 -22.13
N SER A 52 3.34 12.84 -22.26
CA SER A 52 4.76 13.16 -22.13
C SER A 52 5.23 12.87 -20.69
N ILE A 53 6.54 12.71 -20.50
CA ILE A 53 7.16 12.60 -19.19
C ILE A 53 7.02 13.95 -18.48
N SER A 54 6.01 14.08 -17.64
CA SER A 54 5.75 15.28 -16.84
C SER A 54 4.75 14.96 -15.73
N GLU A 55 5.22 14.34 -14.66
CA GLU A 55 4.39 13.75 -13.62
C GLU A 55 3.54 14.81 -12.91
N SER A 56 4.10 15.99 -12.65
CA SER A 56 3.31 17.12 -12.09
C SER A 56 2.15 17.53 -13.01
N ALA A 57 2.38 17.58 -14.32
CA ALA A 57 1.32 17.90 -15.29
C ALA A 57 0.29 16.76 -15.37
N MET A 58 0.72 15.50 -15.31
CA MET A 58 -0.17 14.32 -15.29
C MET A 58 -1.13 14.37 -14.11
N VAL A 59 -0.61 14.61 -12.89
CA VAL A 59 -1.45 14.76 -11.70
C VAL A 59 -2.36 15.99 -11.82
N GLY A 60 -1.85 17.12 -12.30
CA GLY A 60 -2.66 18.33 -12.53
C GLY A 60 -3.81 18.09 -13.53
N MET A 61 -3.56 17.39 -14.63
CA MET A 61 -4.59 16.98 -15.58
C MET A 61 -5.64 16.07 -14.95
N ALA A 62 -5.19 15.11 -14.12
CA ALA A 62 -6.10 14.20 -13.40
C ALA A 62 -7.04 14.96 -12.47
N VAL A 63 -6.53 15.95 -11.74
CA VAL A 63 -7.33 16.83 -10.88
C VAL A 63 -8.38 17.59 -11.70
N GLY A 64 -7.97 18.20 -12.82
CA GLY A 64 -8.88 18.89 -13.74
C GLY A 64 -9.97 17.98 -14.31
N ALA A 65 -9.61 16.75 -14.67
CA ALA A 65 -10.56 15.73 -15.14
C ALA A 65 -11.54 15.30 -14.04
N ALA A 66 -11.04 15.12 -12.80
CA ALA A 66 -11.86 14.79 -11.63
C ALA A 66 -12.88 15.91 -11.33
N MET A 67 -12.49 17.19 -11.46
CA MET A 67 -13.42 18.33 -11.33
C MET A 67 -14.55 18.30 -12.37
N LYS A 68 -14.38 17.59 -13.48
CA LYS A 68 -15.42 17.35 -14.51
C LYS A 68 -16.16 16.03 -14.31
N GLY A 69 -15.98 15.35 -13.18
CA GLY A 69 -16.69 14.13 -12.81
C GLY A 69 -16.09 12.85 -13.37
N LEU A 70 -14.85 12.86 -13.87
CA LEU A 70 -14.14 11.65 -14.26
C LEU A 70 -13.44 11.01 -13.04
N LYS A 71 -13.30 9.70 -13.06
CA LYS A 71 -12.36 8.97 -12.21
C LYS A 71 -11.05 8.80 -12.98
N VAL A 72 -9.91 8.97 -12.33
CA VAL A 72 -8.62 8.93 -13.03
C VAL A 72 -7.61 8.06 -12.32
N VAL A 73 -6.94 7.19 -13.09
CA VAL A 73 -5.74 6.50 -12.63
C VAL A 73 -4.53 7.11 -13.33
N VAL A 74 -3.62 7.68 -12.54
CA VAL A 74 -2.34 8.22 -13.01
C VAL A 74 -1.27 7.16 -12.79
N MET A 75 -0.58 6.77 -13.85
CA MET A 75 0.49 5.77 -13.82
C MET A 75 1.84 6.49 -13.74
N ILE A 76 2.43 6.53 -12.55
CA ILE A 76 3.78 7.04 -12.33
C ILE A 76 4.78 5.88 -12.48
N ALA A 77 5.98 6.15 -12.97
CA ALA A 77 6.96 5.11 -13.25
C ALA A 77 7.51 4.42 -11.98
N TYR A 78 7.79 5.22 -10.93
CA TYR A 78 8.33 4.75 -9.65
C TYR A 78 7.81 5.60 -8.50
N ALA A 79 7.83 5.02 -7.29
CA ALA A 79 7.26 5.65 -6.09
C ALA A 79 8.00 6.94 -5.67
N ASP A 80 9.32 6.99 -5.78
CA ASP A 80 10.15 8.15 -5.45
C ASP A 80 9.84 9.38 -6.33
N ILE A 81 9.39 9.15 -7.57
CA ILE A 81 8.97 10.23 -8.49
C ILE A 81 7.74 10.99 -7.97
N ALA A 82 7.01 10.44 -6.99
CA ALA A 82 5.96 11.19 -6.31
C ALA A 82 6.47 12.49 -5.68
N SER A 83 7.77 12.58 -5.36
CA SER A 83 8.43 13.81 -4.90
C SER A 83 8.38 14.93 -5.94
N VAL A 84 8.51 14.61 -7.23
CA VAL A 84 8.44 15.57 -8.33
C VAL A 84 7.03 16.16 -8.48
N CYS A 85 5.99 15.37 -8.24
CA CYS A 85 4.60 15.83 -8.32
C CYS A 85 3.98 16.16 -6.96
N HIS A 86 4.80 16.29 -5.91
CA HIS A 86 4.34 16.57 -4.54
C HIS A 86 3.39 17.78 -4.46
N MET A 87 3.71 18.88 -5.11
CA MET A 87 2.85 20.07 -5.11
C MET A 87 1.48 19.78 -5.73
N ALA A 88 1.43 19.08 -6.86
CA ALA A 88 0.17 18.75 -7.52
C ALA A 88 -0.67 17.78 -6.65
N ILE A 89 -0.04 16.84 -5.96
CA ILE A 89 -0.71 15.92 -5.03
C ILE A 89 -1.25 16.70 -3.82
N VAL A 90 -0.39 17.45 -3.12
CA VAL A 90 -0.70 18.04 -1.82
C VAL A 90 -1.56 19.30 -1.95
N GLN A 91 -1.20 20.21 -2.88
CA GLN A 91 -1.88 21.50 -2.98
C GLN A 91 -3.13 21.46 -3.86
N SER A 92 -3.14 20.58 -4.88
CA SER A 92 -4.27 20.52 -5.81
C SER A 92 -5.19 19.34 -5.53
N ALA A 93 -4.69 18.10 -5.56
CA ALA A 93 -5.52 16.91 -5.43
C ALA A 93 -6.13 16.77 -4.02
N ALA A 94 -5.29 16.74 -2.99
CA ALA A 94 -5.73 16.49 -1.61
C ALA A 94 -6.65 17.60 -1.06
N LYS A 95 -6.41 18.86 -1.41
CA LYS A 95 -7.17 19.99 -0.87
C LYS A 95 -8.46 20.28 -1.64
N LEU A 96 -8.66 19.71 -2.83
CA LEU A 96 -9.79 20.05 -3.71
C LEU A 96 -11.16 19.87 -3.00
N HIS A 97 -11.35 18.73 -2.34
CA HIS A 97 -12.60 18.43 -1.65
C HIS A 97 -12.88 19.44 -0.53
N TYR A 98 -11.91 19.69 0.33
CA TYR A 98 -12.03 20.66 1.42
C TYR A 98 -12.26 22.09 0.90
N LEU A 99 -11.43 22.58 -0.01
CA LEU A 99 -11.53 23.96 -0.53
C LEU A 99 -12.83 24.23 -1.32
N SER A 100 -13.41 23.18 -1.91
CA SER A 100 -14.72 23.28 -2.55
C SER A 100 -15.91 23.15 -1.59
N ASN A 101 -15.64 23.01 -0.28
CA ASN A 101 -16.68 22.71 0.73
C ASN A 101 -17.48 21.46 0.36
N GLY A 102 -16.79 20.36 -0.01
CA GLY A 102 -17.38 19.08 -0.37
C GLY A 102 -18.09 19.03 -1.74
N ARG A 103 -18.10 20.14 -2.51
CA ARG A 103 -18.81 20.19 -3.80
C ARG A 103 -18.09 19.47 -4.93
N LEU A 104 -16.76 19.33 -4.83
CA LEU A 104 -15.95 18.64 -5.82
C LEU A 104 -15.25 17.45 -5.16
N ASN A 105 -15.30 16.31 -5.83
CA ASN A 105 -14.55 15.12 -5.45
C ASN A 105 -13.26 15.03 -6.31
N CYS A 106 -12.27 14.31 -5.78
CA CYS A 106 -11.03 14.02 -6.49
C CYS A 106 -10.73 12.51 -6.46
N PRO A 107 -11.53 11.65 -7.09
CA PRO A 107 -11.34 10.21 -7.12
C PRO A 107 -10.18 9.86 -8.08
N VAL A 108 -8.99 10.25 -7.69
CA VAL A 108 -7.75 10.05 -8.46
C VAL A 108 -6.89 9.02 -7.73
N ILE A 109 -6.54 7.94 -8.42
CA ILE A 109 -5.51 7.00 -7.95
C ILE A 109 -4.19 7.39 -8.60
N ILE A 110 -3.19 7.66 -7.78
CA ILE A 110 -1.81 7.84 -8.23
C ILE A 110 -1.08 6.54 -7.91
N ARG A 111 -0.84 5.73 -8.94
CA ARG A 111 -0.20 4.43 -8.83
C ARG A 111 1.31 4.59 -8.81
N LEU A 112 1.95 4.08 -7.77
CA LEU A 112 3.34 4.30 -7.40
C LEU A 112 4.07 2.95 -7.24
N PRO A 113 4.63 2.39 -8.33
CA PRO A 113 5.39 1.14 -8.25
C PRO A 113 6.71 1.33 -7.49
N ILE A 114 7.03 0.42 -6.58
CA ILE A 114 8.31 0.33 -5.88
C ILE A 114 9.16 -0.74 -6.58
N ALA A 115 10.36 -0.39 -7.03
CA ALA A 115 11.18 -1.24 -7.90
C ALA A 115 12.14 -2.17 -7.13
N ARG A 116 11.74 -2.73 -5.99
CA ARG A 116 12.56 -3.61 -5.14
C ARG A 116 13.27 -4.69 -5.94
N PHE A 117 14.55 -4.90 -5.62
CA PHE A 117 15.41 -5.96 -6.17
C PHE A 117 15.57 -5.92 -7.69
N ARG A 118 15.49 -4.73 -8.28
CA ARG A 118 15.64 -4.51 -9.73
C ARG A 118 16.90 -3.76 -10.11
N GLY A 119 17.79 -3.46 -9.14
CA GLY A 119 19.04 -2.75 -9.39
C GLY A 119 18.87 -1.27 -9.72
N HIS A 120 17.76 -0.65 -9.27
CA HIS A 120 17.53 0.79 -9.50
C HIS A 120 18.23 1.69 -8.48
N GLY A 121 18.74 1.12 -7.37
CA GLY A 121 19.37 1.89 -6.31
C GLY A 121 18.40 2.87 -5.65
N PRO A 122 18.85 4.06 -5.24
CA PRO A 122 17.98 5.06 -4.61
C PRO A 122 16.84 5.47 -5.52
N GLU A 123 17.09 5.62 -6.81
CA GLU A 123 16.06 5.94 -7.79
C GLU A 123 15.17 4.73 -8.05
N GLY A 124 13.89 4.84 -7.69
CA GLY A 124 12.89 3.79 -7.87
C GLY A 124 12.66 2.87 -6.66
N ASN A 125 13.50 2.92 -5.62
CA ASN A 125 13.36 2.08 -4.43
C ASN A 125 12.90 2.82 -3.17
N GLU A 126 12.98 4.15 -3.15
CA GLU A 126 12.41 4.94 -2.06
C GLU A 126 10.87 4.89 -2.10
N VAL A 127 10.27 4.65 -0.97
CA VAL A 127 8.80 4.56 -0.87
C VAL A 127 8.18 5.94 -0.66
N GLY A 128 8.78 6.76 0.20
CA GLY A 128 8.35 8.14 0.42
C GLY A 128 6.99 8.31 1.08
N VAL A 129 6.47 7.31 1.79
CA VAL A 129 5.19 7.39 2.51
C VAL A 129 5.15 8.58 3.44
N SER A 130 6.23 8.84 4.17
CA SER A 130 6.31 9.94 5.15
C SER A 130 6.12 11.32 4.54
N TRP A 131 6.45 11.50 3.26
CA TRP A 131 6.27 12.78 2.57
C TRP A 131 4.81 13.20 2.46
N PHE A 132 3.90 12.23 2.56
CA PHE A 132 2.46 12.41 2.33
C PHE A 132 1.59 12.05 3.55
N TYR A 133 2.16 11.41 4.55
CA TYR A 133 1.35 10.87 5.65
C TYR A 133 0.64 11.97 6.46
N ASN A 134 1.26 13.14 6.59
CA ASN A 134 0.70 14.30 7.31
C ASN A 134 -0.31 15.12 6.50
N VAL A 135 -0.62 14.74 5.23
CA VAL A 135 -1.54 15.49 4.37
C VAL A 135 -2.98 15.05 4.63
N PRO A 136 -3.87 15.91 5.18
CA PRO A 136 -5.29 15.56 5.32
C PRO A 136 -5.95 15.21 3.98
N ASP A 137 -7.02 14.42 4.01
CA ASP A 137 -7.80 14.00 2.84
C ASP A 137 -7.00 13.26 1.74
N LEU A 138 -5.79 12.82 2.03
CA LEU A 138 -5.01 11.96 1.16
C LEU A 138 -5.02 10.54 1.72
N ASN A 139 -5.49 9.58 0.92
CA ASN A 139 -5.46 8.17 1.27
C ASN A 139 -4.16 7.54 0.80
N ILE A 140 -3.67 6.53 1.52
CA ILE A 140 -2.47 5.78 1.15
C ILE A 140 -2.76 4.29 1.28
N ALA A 141 -2.71 3.58 0.17
CA ALA A 141 -2.85 2.13 0.09
C ALA A 141 -1.49 1.47 -0.19
N MET A 142 -1.20 0.38 0.50
CA MET A 142 0.00 -0.43 0.34
C MET A 142 -0.36 -1.91 0.53
N PRO A 143 -1.00 -2.55 -0.46
CA PRO A 143 -1.46 -3.93 -0.36
C PRO A 143 -0.30 -4.93 -0.28
N GLY A 144 -0.42 -5.96 0.56
CA GLY A 144 0.56 -7.04 0.74
C GLY A 144 0.18 -8.36 0.04
N SER A 145 -1.04 -8.49 -0.46
CA SER A 145 -1.53 -9.71 -1.11
C SER A 145 -2.29 -9.41 -2.41
N ALA A 146 -2.52 -10.44 -3.23
CA ALA A 146 -3.33 -10.32 -4.46
C ALA A 146 -4.77 -9.88 -4.16
N GLY A 147 -5.37 -10.40 -3.09
CA GLY A 147 -6.72 -10.02 -2.65
C GLY A 147 -6.79 -8.55 -2.25
N GLU A 148 -5.84 -8.09 -1.42
CA GLU A 148 -5.76 -6.67 -1.05
C GLU A 148 -5.49 -5.78 -2.26
N ALA A 149 -4.60 -6.19 -3.17
CA ALA A 149 -4.27 -5.42 -4.37
C ALA A 149 -5.52 -5.18 -5.23
N TYR A 150 -6.36 -6.20 -5.40
CA TYR A 150 -7.61 -6.11 -6.14
C TYR A 150 -8.62 -5.20 -5.43
N TRP A 151 -8.92 -5.47 -4.15
CA TRP A 151 -10.00 -4.78 -3.46
C TRP A 151 -9.62 -3.36 -3.02
N ASN A 152 -8.38 -3.13 -2.58
CA ASN A 152 -7.95 -1.78 -2.20
C ASN A 152 -7.89 -0.84 -3.42
N PHE A 153 -7.58 -1.38 -4.61
CA PHE A 153 -7.62 -0.59 -5.84
C PHE A 153 -9.07 -0.15 -6.17
N ARG A 154 -10.01 -1.07 -6.07
CA ARG A 154 -11.43 -0.78 -6.33
C ARG A 154 -12.01 0.17 -5.28
N GLU A 155 -11.69 -0.06 -4.01
CA GLU A 155 -12.08 0.83 -2.91
C GLU A 155 -11.53 2.24 -3.11
N ALA A 156 -10.30 2.39 -3.56
CA ALA A 156 -9.68 3.68 -3.82
C ALA A 156 -10.44 4.51 -4.86
N LEU A 157 -11.07 3.87 -5.86
CA LEU A 157 -11.89 4.56 -6.88
C LEU A 157 -13.23 5.07 -6.36
N GLU A 158 -13.72 4.53 -5.24
CA GLU A 158 -14.99 4.96 -4.63
C GLU A 158 -14.78 6.09 -3.62
N ARG A 159 -13.54 6.37 -3.22
CA ARG A 159 -13.23 7.44 -2.28
C ARG A 159 -13.38 8.82 -2.93
N PRO A 160 -13.96 9.80 -2.23
CA PRO A 160 -14.13 11.15 -2.77
C PRO A 160 -12.82 11.93 -2.86
N THR A 161 -11.76 11.45 -2.24
CA THR A 161 -10.44 12.10 -2.12
C THR A 161 -9.35 11.22 -2.72
N PRO A 162 -8.19 11.77 -3.13
CA PRO A 162 -7.18 11.04 -3.87
C PRO A 162 -6.53 9.92 -3.04
N THR A 163 -6.05 8.90 -3.73
CA THR A 163 -5.31 7.78 -3.14
C THR A 163 -3.94 7.63 -3.79
N LEU A 164 -2.88 7.59 -2.99
CA LEU A 164 -1.58 7.07 -3.39
C LEU A 164 -1.62 5.54 -3.24
N PHE A 165 -1.39 4.84 -4.32
CA PHE A 165 -1.42 3.38 -4.36
C PHE A 165 -0.01 2.84 -4.59
N PHE A 166 0.67 2.50 -3.49
CA PHE A 166 2.01 1.92 -3.51
C PHE A 166 1.95 0.44 -3.88
N GLU A 167 2.70 0.05 -4.91
CA GLU A 167 2.73 -1.31 -5.45
C GLU A 167 4.14 -1.86 -5.42
N ASP A 168 4.43 -2.79 -4.51
CA ASP A 168 5.75 -3.41 -4.45
C ASP A 168 5.90 -4.47 -5.55
N ARG A 169 6.81 -4.21 -6.50
CA ARG A 169 7.04 -5.09 -7.65
C ARG A 169 7.71 -6.42 -7.26
N SER A 170 8.28 -6.54 -6.06
CA SER A 170 8.77 -7.82 -5.56
C SER A 170 7.64 -8.82 -5.28
N LEU A 171 6.41 -8.32 -5.06
CA LEU A 171 5.22 -9.14 -4.85
C LEU A 171 4.55 -9.59 -6.17
N HIS A 172 4.93 -9.06 -7.32
CA HIS A 172 4.24 -9.30 -8.60
C HIS A 172 4.02 -10.77 -8.94
N GLY A 173 4.98 -11.65 -8.61
CA GLY A 173 4.88 -13.09 -8.84
C GLY A 173 4.18 -13.87 -7.72
N ARG A 174 3.85 -13.22 -6.58
CA ARG A 174 3.20 -13.88 -5.45
C ARG A 174 1.73 -14.12 -5.76
N SER A 175 1.31 -15.38 -5.72
CA SER A 175 -0.08 -15.77 -5.97
C SER A 175 -0.88 -15.78 -4.67
N GLY A 176 -2.13 -15.33 -4.75
CA GLY A 176 -3.07 -15.33 -3.64
C GLY A 176 -4.52 -15.46 -4.12
N GLU A 177 -5.40 -15.72 -3.19
CA GLU A 177 -6.83 -15.77 -3.46
C GLU A 177 -7.40 -14.35 -3.54
N VAL A 178 -8.23 -14.12 -4.56
CA VAL A 178 -9.09 -12.94 -4.65
C VAL A 178 -10.50 -13.41 -4.33
N SER A 179 -10.97 -13.06 -3.13
CA SER A 179 -12.32 -13.40 -2.68
C SER A 179 -13.37 -12.61 -3.45
N ASP A 180 -14.61 -13.11 -3.48
CA ASP A 180 -15.72 -12.38 -4.08
C ASP A 180 -16.29 -11.30 -3.13
N GLN A 181 -15.77 -11.22 -1.91
CA GLN A 181 -16.19 -10.25 -0.91
C GLN A 181 -15.19 -9.11 -0.78
N ASN A 182 -15.70 -7.89 -0.84
CA ASN A 182 -14.95 -6.68 -0.49
C ASN A 182 -14.86 -6.58 1.05
N HIS A 183 -13.65 -6.42 1.56
CA HIS A 183 -13.39 -6.21 2.99
C HIS A 183 -13.37 -4.72 3.37
N GLY A 184 -13.86 -3.82 2.51
CA GLY A 184 -14.06 -2.39 2.82
C GLY A 184 -12.77 -1.57 2.97
N GLY A 185 -11.65 -2.05 2.46
CA GLY A 185 -10.35 -1.34 2.56
C GLY A 185 -9.78 -1.23 3.98
N GLY A 186 -10.39 -1.89 4.98
CA GLY A 186 -9.86 -2.00 6.34
C GLY A 186 -8.69 -2.97 6.45
N ALA A 187 -7.99 -2.94 7.58
CA ALA A 187 -6.94 -3.91 7.87
C ALA A 187 -7.51 -5.33 8.00
N GLN A 188 -6.73 -6.32 7.57
CA GLN A 188 -7.14 -7.71 7.59
C GLN A 188 -6.27 -8.53 8.56
N ILE A 189 -6.90 -9.40 9.35
CA ILE A 189 -6.19 -10.44 10.09
C ILE A 189 -5.98 -11.59 9.11
N THR A 190 -4.79 -11.67 8.52
CA THR A 190 -4.44 -12.68 7.50
C THR A 190 -3.95 -13.99 8.12
N ARG A 191 -3.48 -13.94 9.36
CA ARG A 191 -3.15 -15.11 10.21
C ARG A 191 -3.67 -14.86 11.62
N SER A 192 -4.40 -15.82 12.17
CA SER A 192 -4.86 -15.76 13.56
C SER A 192 -3.79 -16.26 14.51
N GLY A 193 -3.60 -15.56 15.62
CA GLY A 193 -2.67 -15.90 16.68
C GLY A 193 -3.07 -15.33 18.03
N ASP A 194 -2.41 -15.75 19.12
CA ASP A 194 -2.79 -15.36 20.48
C ASP A 194 -1.62 -14.85 21.34
N LYS A 195 -0.38 -14.91 20.86
CA LYS A 195 0.80 -14.54 21.66
C LYS A 195 1.49 -13.26 21.22
N LEU A 196 1.48 -12.96 19.93
CA LEU A 196 2.12 -11.79 19.32
C LEU A 196 1.31 -11.33 18.11
N THR A 197 1.09 -10.04 17.99
CA THR A 197 0.59 -9.40 16.76
C THR A 197 1.76 -8.81 15.97
N ILE A 198 1.85 -9.17 14.68
CA ILE A 198 2.67 -8.44 13.71
C ILE A 198 1.76 -7.51 12.93
N ILE A 199 2.06 -6.20 12.93
CA ILE A 199 1.35 -5.20 12.14
C ILE A 199 2.26 -4.77 10.98
N ALA A 200 1.81 -4.92 9.76
CA ALA A 200 2.61 -4.63 8.57
C ALA A 200 1.74 -4.23 7.37
N ALA A 201 2.38 -3.69 6.32
CA ALA A 201 1.77 -3.40 5.03
C ALA A 201 2.69 -3.82 3.88
N GLY A 202 2.13 -3.98 2.69
CA GLY A 202 2.90 -4.29 1.49
C GLY A 202 3.77 -5.53 1.62
N ARG A 203 5.02 -5.43 1.19
CA ARG A 203 5.99 -6.53 1.26
C ARG A 203 6.21 -7.03 2.69
N ALA A 204 6.27 -6.14 3.66
CA ALA A 204 6.46 -6.51 5.06
C ALA A 204 5.31 -7.39 5.59
N ALA A 205 4.06 -7.16 5.17
CA ALA A 205 2.92 -8.00 5.51
C ALA A 205 3.06 -9.40 4.90
N ALA A 206 3.45 -9.48 3.63
CA ALA A 206 3.69 -10.76 2.96
C ALA A 206 4.79 -11.59 3.64
N LEU A 207 5.88 -10.95 4.07
CA LEU A 207 6.95 -11.62 4.83
C LEU A 207 6.49 -12.04 6.23
N ALA A 208 5.64 -11.25 6.89
CA ALA A 208 5.09 -11.59 8.21
C ALA A 208 4.22 -12.86 8.13
N GLU A 209 3.46 -13.04 7.05
CA GLU A 209 2.70 -14.28 6.80
C GLU A 209 3.64 -15.49 6.63
N ASP A 210 4.70 -15.35 5.83
CA ASP A 210 5.68 -16.42 5.62
C ASP A 210 6.35 -16.82 6.94
N VAL A 211 6.70 -15.84 7.80
CA VAL A 211 7.25 -16.10 9.13
C VAL A 211 6.24 -16.79 10.05
N ALA A 212 4.98 -16.37 10.03
CA ALA A 212 3.94 -17.02 10.83
C ALA A 212 3.79 -18.51 10.44
N ASP A 213 3.84 -18.81 9.13
CA ASP A 213 3.81 -20.18 8.62
C ASP A 213 5.07 -20.99 9.05
N GLU A 214 6.26 -20.39 9.12
CA GLU A 214 7.47 -21.05 9.63
C GLU A 214 7.37 -21.34 11.14
N ILE A 215 6.94 -20.38 11.93
CA ILE A 215 6.76 -20.51 13.38
C ILE A 215 5.72 -21.59 13.71
N GLU A 216 4.66 -21.70 12.92
CA GLU A 216 3.67 -22.77 13.07
C GLU A 216 4.29 -24.16 12.82
N LYS A 217 5.12 -24.30 11.79
CA LYS A 217 5.82 -25.56 11.47
C LYS A 217 6.82 -25.96 12.57
N GLU A 218 7.36 -25.03 13.33
CA GLU A 218 8.21 -25.28 14.50
C GLU A 218 7.42 -25.79 15.72
N GLY A 219 6.10 -25.98 15.61
CA GLY A 219 5.23 -26.46 16.67
C GLY A 219 4.59 -25.34 17.52
N ASN A 220 4.85 -24.08 17.22
CA ASN A 220 4.23 -22.92 17.87
C ASN A 220 2.93 -22.50 17.17
N ARG A 221 1.96 -23.39 17.16
CA ARG A 221 0.67 -23.19 16.51
C ARG A 221 -0.06 -21.97 17.11
N LEU A 222 -0.66 -21.14 16.27
CA LEU A 222 -1.39 -19.92 16.64
C LEU A 222 -0.56 -18.90 17.46
N ALA A 223 0.78 -18.97 17.43
CA ALA A 223 1.59 -18.02 18.20
C ALA A 223 1.55 -16.59 17.63
N VAL A 224 1.47 -16.46 16.30
CA VAL A 224 1.59 -15.16 15.61
C VAL A 224 0.30 -14.80 14.91
N GLU A 225 -0.26 -13.65 15.30
CA GLU A 225 -1.33 -12.99 14.56
C GLU A 225 -0.72 -11.96 13.59
N VAL A 226 -1.16 -11.96 12.34
CA VAL A 226 -0.69 -10.99 11.33
C VAL A 226 -1.84 -10.08 10.95
N VAL A 227 -1.63 -8.78 11.13
CA VAL A 227 -2.51 -7.72 10.68
C VAL A 227 -1.88 -7.04 9.48
N SER A 228 -2.43 -7.30 8.28
CA SER A 228 -2.10 -6.56 7.07
C SER A 228 -2.95 -5.31 6.99
N LEU A 229 -2.29 -4.14 6.91
CA LEU A 229 -2.99 -2.87 6.98
C LEU A 229 -3.77 -2.55 5.71
N GLY A 230 -3.30 -3.00 4.54
CA GLY A 230 -3.91 -2.68 3.24
C GLY A 230 -3.91 -1.18 2.93
N PHE A 231 -4.74 -0.41 3.64
CA PHE A 231 -4.62 1.05 3.74
C PHE A 231 -3.81 1.41 4.98
N ILE A 232 -2.71 2.14 4.77
CA ILE A 232 -1.91 2.69 5.87
C ILE A 232 -2.39 4.08 6.27
N LYS A 233 -3.24 4.71 5.44
CA LYS A 233 -3.95 5.95 5.76
C LYS A 233 -5.30 6.00 5.02
N PRO A 234 -6.42 6.13 5.75
CA PRO A 234 -6.52 6.09 7.22
C PRO A 234 -6.16 4.72 7.78
N LEU A 235 -5.64 4.67 9.01
CA LEU A 235 -5.44 3.42 9.75
C LEU A 235 -6.78 2.86 10.25
N ASP A 236 -6.97 1.55 10.13
CA ASP A 236 -8.05 0.83 10.77
C ASP A 236 -7.74 0.61 12.26
N LYS A 237 -8.10 1.62 13.06
CA LYS A 237 -7.87 1.65 14.50
C LYS A 237 -8.54 0.46 15.22
N GLU A 238 -9.74 0.10 14.80
CA GLU A 238 -10.52 -0.95 15.44
C GLU A 238 -9.82 -2.32 15.32
N THR A 239 -9.42 -2.69 14.10
CA THR A 239 -8.72 -3.97 13.87
C THR A 239 -7.36 -4.00 14.56
N ILE A 240 -6.61 -2.90 14.52
CA ILE A 240 -5.31 -2.78 15.21
C ILE A 240 -5.50 -2.97 16.72
N PHE A 241 -6.45 -2.28 17.35
CA PHE A 241 -6.68 -2.34 18.79
C PHE A 241 -7.18 -3.71 19.23
N ARG A 242 -8.10 -4.31 18.47
CA ARG A 242 -8.63 -5.65 18.75
C ARG A 242 -7.50 -6.69 18.77
N SER A 243 -6.63 -6.69 17.76
CA SER A 243 -5.52 -7.62 17.66
C SER A 243 -4.45 -7.36 18.74
N ALA A 244 -4.03 -6.11 18.92
CA ALA A 244 -3.05 -5.73 19.93
C ALA A 244 -3.52 -6.06 21.35
N SER A 245 -4.79 -5.82 21.67
CA SER A 245 -5.37 -6.15 22.98
C SER A 245 -5.46 -7.66 23.23
N LYS A 246 -5.76 -8.43 22.19
CA LYS A 246 -5.84 -9.88 22.25
C LYS A 246 -4.50 -10.51 22.62
N THR A 247 -3.43 -10.12 21.95
CA THR A 247 -2.10 -10.73 22.11
C THR A 247 -1.27 -10.08 23.22
N GLY A 248 -1.47 -8.80 23.47
CA GLY A 248 -0.73 -8.00 24.44
C GLY A 248 0.72 -7.71 24.04
N ARG A 249 1.19 -8.17 22.89
CA ARG A 249 2.53 -7.95 22.36
C ARG A 249 2.44 -7.55 20.89
N VAL A 250 3.19 -6.52 20.48
CA VAL A 250 3.13 -6.01 19.11
C VAL A 250 4.53 -5.83 18.52
N LEU A 251 4.73 -6.36 17.32
CA LEU A 251 5.85 -6.09 16.44
C LEU A 251 5.32 -5.36 15.21
N ILE A 252 5.82 -4.16 14.94
CA ILE A 252 5.50 -3.41 13.72
C ILE A 252 6.66 -3.61 12.75
N VAL A 253 6.36 -4.03 11.52
CA VAL A 253 7.40 -4.31 10.50
C VAL A 253 7.17 -3.41 9.31
N GLN A 254 8.21 -2.71 8.84
CA GLN A 254 8.17 -1.87 7.64
C GLN A 254 9.52 -1.87 6.90
N ASP A 255 9.50 -1.55 5.62
CA ASP A 255 10.71 -1.47 4.79
C ASP A 255 11.43 -0.10 4.91
N GLU A 256 10.73 0.95 5.29
CA GLU A 256 11.31 2.28 5.52
C GLU A 256 12.08 2.33 6.85
N PRO A 257 12.98 3.33 7.04
CA PRO A 257 13.67 3.53 8.30
C PRO A 257 12.73 3.72 9.49
N THR A 258 13.22 3.44 10.71
CA THR A 258 12.44 3.46 11.96
C THR A 258 11.64 4.77 12.18
N TRP A 259 12.18 5.90 11.77
CA TRP A 259 11.59 7.23 12.00
C TRP A 259 10.72 7.73 10.84
N SER A 260 10.51 6.89 9.84
CA SER A 260 9.71 7.21 8.64
C SER A 260 8.65 6.14 8.39
N GLY A 261 8.01 6.15 7.21
CA GLY A 261 6.97 5.19 6.87
C GLY A 261 5.74 5.28 7.76
N TYR A 262 5.08 4.15 7.99
CA TYR A 262 3.84 4.09 8.78
C TYR A 262 4.05 3.62 10.24
N ALA A 263 5.16 2.98 10.54
CA ALA A 263 5.38 2.39 11.87
C ALA A 263 5.33 3.40 13.03
N PRO A 264 5.89 4.61 12.93
CA PRO A 264 5.76 5.62 13.97
C PRO A 264 4.30 5.98 14.27
N PHE A 265 3.45 6.06 13.24
CA PHE A 265 2.03 6.40 13.40
C PHE A 265 1.24 5.26 14.02
N VAL A 266 1.51 4.01 13.62
CA VAL A 266 0.95 2.83 14.28
C VAL A 266 1.39 2.77 15.75
N ARG A 267 2.65 3.10 16.02
CA ARG A 267 3.18 3.14 17.39
C ARG A 267 2.45 4.17 18.24
N CYS A 268 2.30 5.41 17.76
CA CYS A 268 1.55 6.46 18.44
C CYS A 268 0.07 6.07 18.65
N LEU A 269 -0.55 5.40 17.66
CA LEU A 269 -1.92 4.91 17.80
C LEU A 269 -2.05 3.89 18.93
N LEU A 270 -1.10 2.97 19.09
CA LEU A 270 -1.09 1.98 20.16
C LEU A 270 -0.95 2.60 21.56
N ASP A 271 -0.37 3.79 21.69
CA ASP A 271 -0.26 4.51 22.95
C ASP A 271 -1.64 5.03 23.45
N GLU A 272 -2.69 5.03 22.59
CA GLU A 272 -4.09 5.32 23.00
C GLU A 272 -4.78 4.13 23.70
N LEU A 273 -4.19 2.93 23.67
CA LEU A 273 -4.73 1.78 24.41
C LEU A 273 -4.68 2.02 25.93
N PRO A 274 -5.66 1.52 26.70
CA PRO A 274 -5.64 1.63 28.14
C PRO A 274 -4.33 1.10 28.75
N PRO A 275 -3.78 1.74 29.79
CA PRO A 275 -2.59 1.24 30.48
C PRO A 275 -2.75 -0.21 30.90
N GLY A 276 -1.71 -1.03 30.70
CA GLY A 276 -1.71 -2.44 31.03
C GLY A 276 -2.34 -3.36 29.96
N THR A 277 -2.90 -2.83 28.87
CA THR A 277 -3.37 -3.65 27.74
C THR A 277 -2.21 -4.38 27.08
N LEU A 278 -1.12 -3.68 26.85
CA LEU A 278 0.10 -4.28 26.30
C LEU A 278 1.01 -4.77 27.45
N ARG A 279 1.54 -5.99 27.31
CA ARG A 279 2.46 -6.63 28.27
C ARG A 279 3.87 -6.07 28.21
N CYS A 280 4.25 -5.45 27.10
CA CYS A 280 5.53 -4.79 26.88
C CYS A 280 5.37 -3.69 25.83
N ALA A 281 6.35 -2.79 25.73
CA ALA A 281 6.37 -1.76 24.71
C ALA A 281 6.37 -2.38 23.30
N PRO A 282 5.54 -1.89 22.36
CA PRO A 282 5.61 -2.31 20.98
C PRO A 282 7.01 -2.10 20.39
N ARG A 283 7.48 -3.06 19.59
CA ARG A 283 8.78 -2.95 18.90
C ARG A 283 8.57 -2.65 17.43
N ILE A 284 9.51 -1.92 16.84
CA ILE A 284 9.58 -1.65 15.41
C ILE A 284 10.78 -2.39 14.84
N LEU A 285 10.55 -3.20 13.80
CA LEU A 285 11.57 -3.76 12.93
C LEU A 285 11.46 -3.07 11.58
N ALA A 286 12.47 -2.28 11.25
CA ALA A 286 12.46 -1.37 10.12
C ALA A 286 13.66 -1.60 9.20
N GLY A 287 13.59 -1.05 7.99
CA GLY A 287 14.74 -0.94 7.11
C GLY A 287 15.82 -0.05 7.69
N ALA A 288 17.03 -0.15 7.14
CA ALA A 288 18.15 0.69 7.54
C ALA A 288 17.92 2.15 7.12
N ASP A 289 18.41 3.09 7.90
CA ASP A 289 18.45 4.51 7.55
C ASP A 289 19.61 4.76 6.57
N HIS A 290 19.43 4.29 5.34
CA HIS A 290 20.44 4.30 4.29
C HIS A 290 19.77 4.22 2.91
N PHE A 291 20.37 4.85 1.91
CA PHE A 291 19.98 4.63 0.53
C PHE A 291 20.24 3.19 0.12
N LEU A 292 19.27 2.58 -0.56
CA LEU A 292 19.40 1.21 -1.04
C LEU A 292 20.42 1.14 -2.20
N PRO A 293 21.44 0.29 -2.12
CA PRO A 293 22.46 0.19 -3.16
C PRO A 293 21.95 -0.52 -4.41
N PHE A 294 22.57 -0.24 -5.57
CA PHE A 294 22.23 -0.88 -6.85
C PHE A 294 22.48 -2.39 -6.89
N TRP A 295 23.45 -2.89 -6.10
CA TRP A 295 23.94 -4.27 -6.21
C TRP A 295 23.23 -5.27 -5.30
N ASP A 296 22.85 -4.88 -4.07
CA ASP A 296 22.11 -5.74 -3.15
C ASP A 296 21.39 -4.93 -2.08
N GLU A 297 20.07 -4.91 -2.14
CA GLU A 297 19.20 -4.21 -1.21
C GLU A 297 18.88 -5.02 0.06
N ARG A 298 19.05 -6.36 0.00
CA ARG A 298 18.60 -7.30 1.03
C ARG A 298 19.17 -7.03 2.43
N PRO A 299 20.44 -6.67 2.62
CA PRO A 299 20.98 -6.40 3.95
C PRO A 299 20.36 -5.18 4.65
N PHE A 300 19.71 -4.30 3.90
CA PHE A 300 19.15 -3.03 4.37
C PHE A 300 17.65 -3.11 4.68
N LEU A 301 17.02 -4.25 4.41
CA LEU A 301 15.58 -4.42 4.51
C LEU A 301 15.22 -5.57 5.47
N PRO A 302 14.05 -5.52 6.13
CA PRO A 302 13.53 -6.66 6.86
C PRO A 302 13.46 -7.91 5.98
N SER A 303 13.81 -9.04 6.57
CA SER A 303 13.81 -10.36 5.93
C SER A 303 13.04 -11.37 6.77
N ILE A 304 12.67 -12.51 6.19
CA ILE A 304 12.08 -13.64 6.93
C ILE A 304 12.94 -13.98 8.15
N GLN A 305 14.26 -14.00 7.98
CA GLN A 305 15.20 -14.32 9.07
C GLN A 305 15.15 -13.27 10.19
N SER A 306 15.21 -11.96 9.89
CA SER A 306 15.20 -10.91 10.90
C SER A 306 13.85 -10.81 11.62
N ILE A 307 12.74 -10.95 10.88
CA ILE A 307 11.38 -10.98 11.46
C ILE A 307 11.24 -12.23 12.35
N GLY A 308 11.63 -13.42 11.86
CA GLY A 308 11.57 -14.66 12.62
C GLY A 308 12.40 -14.61 13.90
N THR A 309 13.59 -13.99 13.87
CA THR A 309 14.41 -13.77 15.08
C THR A 309 13.67 -12.88 16.08
N ALA A 310 13.12 -11.74 15.65
CA ALA A 310 12.36 -10.86 16.52
C ALA A 310 11.13 -11.56 17.13
N VAL A 311 10.41 -12.37 16.35
CA VAL A 311 9.26 -13.17 16.84
C VAL A 311 9.71 -14.16 17.92
N ARG A 312 10.77 -14.93 17.68
CA ARG A 312 11.27 -15.90 18.68
C ARG A 312 11.74 -15.25 19.98
N GLU A 313 12.25 -14.03 19.93
CA GLU A 313 12.57 -13.23 21.12
C GLU A 313 11.33 -12.86 21.94
N PHE A 314 10.21 -12.55 21.29
CA PHE A 314 8.93 -12.26 21.97
C PHE A 314 8.27 -13.51 22.55
N LEU A 315 8.54 -14.70 22.00
CA LEU A 315 7.93 -15.96 22.45
C LEU A 315 8.68 -16.62 23.60
N LYS A 316 9.90 -16.16 23.89
CA LYS A 316 10.66 -16.58 25.09
C LYS A 316 10.13 -15.89 26.35
#